data_1348c1b283de94f869318d7a534cd54b
#
_entry.id   1348c1b283de94f869318d7a534cd54b
#
_cell.length_a   1.000
_cell.length_b   1.000
_cell.length_c   1.000
_cell.angle_alpha   90.00
_cell.angle_beta   90.00
_cell.angle_gamma   90.00
#
_symmetry.space_group_name_H-M   'P 1'
#
loop_
_entity.id
_entity.type
_entity.pdbx_description
1 polymer ?
#
loop_
_entity_poly.entity_id
_entity_poly.type
_entity_poly.pdbx_seq_one_letter_code
_entity_poly.pdbx_strand_id
1 'polypeptide(L)'
;QGVFAFADALLSKKVKQILESTDKVFKDTSTEISGLGLISSKFRNIKILKEMERARMPESKIREALGMRSPYAYRYLKRDADKVTEKDAEWMLLGIFNYQLKKRMGDRDMSLKDLFLKYCMERR
;
A
#
# COMPACT_ATOMS: atom_id res chain seq x y z
N GLN A 1 11.81 -8.39 10.58
CA GLN A 1 10.59 -7.69 10.15
C GLN A 1 10.66 -7.42 8.67
N GLY A 2 9.83 -8.07 7.93
CA GLY A 2 9.80 -7.92 6.49
C GLY A 2 8.82 -6.86 6.03
N VAL A 3 8.85 -6.60 4.73
CA VAL A 3 7.95 -5.64 4.10
C VAL A 3 6.48 -6.07 4.22
N PHE A 4 6.20 -7.36 4.32
CA PHE A 4 4.82 -7.84 4.47
C PHE A 4 4.22 -7.42 5.81
N ALA A 5 4.98 -7.58 6.90
CA ALA A 5 4.54 -7.12 8.21
C ALA A 5 4.38 -5.60 8.24
N PHE A 6 5.27 -4.89 7.55
CA PHE A 6 5.20 -3.44 7.43
C PHE A 6 3.92 -3.02 6.68
N ALA A 7 3.61 -3.69 5.57
CA ALA A 7 2.41 -3.41 4.79
C ALA A 7 1.15 -3.63 5.65
N ASP A 8 1.11 -4.69 6.44
CA ASP A 8 -0.01 -4.96 7.35
C ASP A 8 -0.15 -3.85 8.39
N ALA A 9 0.96 -3.35 8.92
CA ALA A 9 0.95 -2.24 9.86
C ALA A 9 0.42 -0.96 9.21
N LEU A 10 0.76 -0.72 7.94
CA LEU A 10 0.21 0.42 7.19
C LEU A 10 -1.31 0.31 7.03
N LEU A 11 -1.79 -0.86 6.63
CA LEU A 11 -3.23 -1.07 6.45
C LEU A 11 -4.00 -0.81 7.74
N SER A 12 -3.43 -1.19 8.87
CA SER A 12 -4.05 -0.99 10.19
C SER A 12 -3.67 0.34 10.83
N LYS A 13 -2.88 1.16 10.16
CA LYS A 13 -2.44 2.49 10.60
C LYS A 13 -1.80 2.47 11.99
N LYS A 14 -0.91 1.51 12.21
CA LYS A 14 -0.20 1.33 13.49
C LYS A 14 1.01 2.25 13.55
N VAL A 15 0.79 3.48 14.02
CA VAL A 15 1.78 4.56 14.03
C VAL A 15 3.08 4.15 14.69
N LYS A 16 3.02 3.56 15.88
CA LYS A 16 4.22 3.18 16.62
C LYS A 16 5.07 2.18 15.85
N GLN A 17 4.42 1.16 15.29
CA GLN A 17 5.11 0.13 14.51
C GLN A 17 5.76 0.71 13.26
N ILE A 18 5.08 1.62 12.57
CA ILE A 18 5.62 2.30 11.40
C ILE A 18 6.83 3.13 11.78
N LEU A 19 6.72 3.91 12.85
CA LEU A 19 7.81 4.74 13.34
C LEU A 19 9.07 3.92 13.63
N GLU A 20 8.90 2.75 14.26
CA GLU A 20 10.01 1.91 14.70
C GLU A 20 10.62 1.07 13.57
N SER A 21 9.85 0.73 12.53
CA SER A 21 10.29 -0.25 11.54
C SER A 21 10.65 0.29 10.18
N THR A 22 10.28 1.53 9.84
CA THR A 22 10.53 2.07 8.49
C THR A 22 12.00 1.96 8.09
N ASP A 23 12.90 2.43 8.94
CA ASP A 23 14.34 2.44 8.61
C ASP A 23 14.93 1.04 8.55
N LYS A 24 14.33 0.09 9.28
CA LYS A 24 14.80 -1.30 9.28
C LYS A 24 14.36 -2.04 8.02
N VAL A 25 13.18 -1.71 7.49
CA VAL A 25 12.64 -2.35 6.30
C VAL A 25 13.23 -1.74 5.03
N PHE A 26 13.38 -0.43 4.99
CA PHE A 26 13.89 0.31 3.82
C PHE A 26 15.31 0.79 4.08
N LYS A 27 16.26 -0.16 4.18
CA LYS A 27 17.64 0.12 4.56
C LYS A 27 18.46 0.80 3.47
N ASP A 28 18.17 0.45 2.22
CA ASP A 28 18.96 0.90 1.07
C ASP A 28 18.05 1.07 -0.15
N THR A 29 18.63 1.53 -1.25
CA THR A 29 17.88 1.80 -2.48
C THR A 29 17.17 0.54 -3.01
N SER A 30 17.83 -0.60 -2.96
CA SER A 30 17.27 -1.85 -3.47
C SER A 30 16.04 -2.29 -2.67
N THR A 31 16.14 -2.31 -1.34
CA THR A 31 15.02 -2.68 -0.48
C THR A 31 13.89 -1.65 -0.57
N GLU A 32 14.23 -0.39 -0.78
CA GLU A 32 13.22 0.66 -0.93
C GLU A 32 12.43 0.46 -2.23
N ILE A 33 13.10 0.24 -3.35
CA ILE A 33 12.43 0.05 -4.64
C ILE A 33 11.51 -1.18 -4.60
N SER A 34 12.03 -2.32 -4.16
CA SER A 34 11.23 -3.55 -4.12
C SER A 34 10.10 -3.45 -3.10
N GLY A 35 10.36 -2.86 -1.94
CA GLY A 35 9.35 -2.71 -0.90
C GLY A 35 8.23 -1.76 -1.30
N LEU A 36 8.57 -0.63 -1.93
CA LEU A 36 7.56 0.31 -2.43
C LEU A 36 6.74 -0.30 -3.57
N GLY A 37 7.39 -1.11 -4.41
CA GLY A 37 6.67 -1.85 -5.46
C GLY A 37 5.61 -2.77 -4.87
N LEU A 38 5.95 -3.48 -3.80
CA LEU A 38 5.03 -4.39 -3.14
C LEU A 38 3.88 -3.64 -2.47
N ILE A 39 4.18 -2.55 -1.77
CA ILE A 39 3.15 -1.72 -1.11
C ILE A 39 2.23 -1.11 -2.16
N SER A 40 2.78 -0.55 -3.24
CA SER A 40 1.98 0.02 -4.33
C SER A 40 1.06 -1.02 -4.95
N SER A 41 1.57 -2.22 -5.17
CA SER A 41 0.77 -3.32 -5.73
C SER A 41 -0.41 -3.67 -4.82
N LYS A 42 -0.16 -3.74 -3.51
CA LYS A 42 -1.22 -4.03 -2.55
C LYS A 42 -2.31 -2.95 -2.55
N PHE A 43 -1.93 -1.69 -2.49
CA PHE A 43 -2.91 -0.59 -2.50
C PHE A 43 -3.64 -0.49 -3.84
N ARG A 44 -2.95 -0.76 -4.96
CA ARG A 44 -3.58 -0.79 -6.29
C ARG A 44 -4.63 -1.89 -6.37
N ASN A 45 -4.31 -3.08 -5.90
CA ASN A 45 -5.25 -4.19 -5.90
C ASN A 45 -6.49 -3.90 -5.04
N ILE A 46 -6.28 -3.26 -3.90
CA ILE A 46 -7.39 -2.82 -3.04
C ILE A 46 -8.28 -1.82 -3.78
N LYS A 47 -7.67 -0.85 -4.46
CA LYS A 47 -8.41 0.17 -5.22
C LYS A 47 -9.25 -0.49 -6.32
N ILE A 48 -8.64 -1.39 -7.09
CA ILE A 48 -9.34 -2.11 -8.17
C ILE A 48 -10.50 -2.93 -7.60
N LEU A 49 -10.26 -3.67 -6.52
CA LEU A 49 -11.30 -4.45 -5.88
C LEU A 49 -12.50 -3.58 -5.49
N LYS A 50 -12.24 -2.46 -4.82
CA LYS A 50 -13.31 -1.57 -4.37
C LYS A 50 -14.07 -0.93 -5.53
N GLU A 51 -13.37 -0.55 -6.59
CA GLU A 51 -14.02 0.00 -7.79
C GLU A 51 -14.94 -1.02 -8.45
N MET A 52 -14.46 -2.26 -8.58
CA MET A 52 -15.24 -3.33 -9.20
C MET A 52 -16.43 -3.76 -8.33
N GLU A 53 -16.24 -3.80 -7.01
CA GLU A 53 -17.35 -4.06 -6.10
C GLU A 53 -18.40 -2.98 -6.19
N ARG A 54 -18.00 -1.72 -6.27
CA ARG A 54 -18.94 -0.61 -6.42
C ARG A 54 -19.73 -0.72 -7.73
N ALA A 55 -19.09 -1.23 -8.77
CA ALA A 55 -19.73 -1.49 -10.06
C ALA A 55 -20.53 -2.79 -10.06
N ARG A 56 -20.61 -3.47 -8.92
CA ARG A 56 -21.37 -4.72 -8.73
C ARG A 56 -20.87 -5.85 -9.62
N MET A 57 -19.55 -5.89 -9.87
CA MET A 57 -18.95 -6.99 -10.61
C MET A 57 -18.91 -8.24 -9.74
N PRO A 58 -19.17 -9.42 -10.30
CA PRO A 58 -19.08 -10.66 -9.53
C PRO A 58 -17.64 -11.01 -9.18
N GLU A 59 -17.46 -11.78 -8.11
CA GLU A 59 -16.13 -12.18 -7.62
C GLU A 59 -15.26 -12.81 -8.73
N SER A 60 -15.86 -13.66 -9.57
CA SER A 60 -15.11 -14.31 -10.64
C SER A 60 -14.45 -13.31 -11.58
N LYS A 61 -15.16 -12.22 -11.90
CA LYS A 61 -14.63 -11.16 -12.77
C LYS A 61 -13.57 -10.34 -12.08
N ILE A 62 -13.74 -10.07 -10.79
CA ILE A 62 -12.75 -9.34 -10.00
C ILE A 62 -11.46 -10.15 -9.92
N ARG A 63 -11.57 -11.45 -9.61
CA ARG A 63 -10.42 -12.33 -9.53
C ARG A 63 -9.68 -12.41 -10.87
N GLU A 64 -10.41 -12.50 -11.96
CA GLU A 64 -9.85 -12.52 -13.30
C GLU A 64 -9.06 -11.23 -13.59
N ALA A 65 -9.66 -10.07 -13.30
CA ALA A 65 -9.02 -8.77 -13.51
C ALA A 65 -7.75 -8.61 -12.68
N LEU A 66 -7.72 -9.18 -11.48
CA LEU A 66 -6.56 -9.10 -10.59
C LEU A 66 -5.56 -10.24 -10.78
N GLY A 67 -5.84 -11.17 -11.70
CA GLY A 67 -4.98 -12.33 -11.93
C GLY A 67 -4.93 -13.29 -10.76
N MET A 68 -5.96 -13.33 -9.94
CA MET A 68 -6.02 -14.17 -8.74
C MET A 68 -6.70 -15.50 -9.05
N ARG A 69 -5.91 -16.57 -9.08
CA ARG A 69 -6.44 -17.92 -9.32
C ARG A 69 -7.02 -18.54 -8.07
N SER A 70 -6.47 -18.19 -6.91
CA SER A 70 -6.86 -18.80 -5.65
C SER A 70 -7.96 -17.99 -4.95
N PRO A 71 -9.04 -18.65 -4.49
CA PRO A 71 -10.04 -17.96 -3.66
C PRO A 71 -9.45 -17.46 -2.34
N TYR A 72 -8.39 -18.08 -1.85
CA TYR A 72 -7.73 -17.63 -0.62
C TYR A 72 -7.07 -16.27 -0.82
N ALA A 73 -6.37 -16.07 -1.94
CA ALA A 73 -5.76 -14.78 -2.25
C ALA A 73 -6.81 -13.68 -2.29
N TYR A 74 -7.96 -13.96 -2.90
CA TYR A 74 -9.07 -13.00 -2.95
C TYR A 74 -9.59 -12.67 -1.55
N ARG A 75 -9.76 -13.65 -0.69
CA ARG A 75 -10.24 -13.43 0.69
C ARG A 75 -9.26 -12.59 1.51
N TYR A 76 -7.96 -12.81 1.34
CA TYR A 76 -6.95 -11.98 2.00
C TYR A 76 -7.02 -10.54 1.51
N LEU A 77 -7.14 -10.36 0.21
CA LEU A 77 -7.28 -9.02 -0.35
C LEU A 77 -8.56 -8.34 0.15
N LYS A 78 -9.65 -9.06 0.18
CA LYS A 78 -10.94 -8.55 0.68
C LYS A 78 -10.82 -8.09 2.13
N ARG A 79 -10.17 -8.87 2.96
CA ARG A 79 -9.95 -8.53 4.37
C ARG A 79 -9.08 -7.28 4.50
N ASP A 80 -8.02 -7.18 3.70
CA ASP A 80 -7.16 -6.00 3.69
C ASP A 80 -7.95 -4.76 3.20
N ALA A 81 -8.77 -4.94 2.18
CA ALA A 81 -9.58 -3.86 1.62
C ALA A 81 -10.59 -3.29 2.61
N ASP A 82 -11.06 -4.13 3.54
CA ASP A 82 -12.00 -3.68 4.57
C ASP A 82 -11.38 -2.71 5.57
N LYS A 83 -10.06 -2.65 5.64
CA LYS A 83 -9.33 -1.78 6.57
C LYS A 83 -9.10 -0.37 6.05
N VAL A 84 -9.22 -0.16 4.75
CA VAL A 84 -8.90 1.12 4.12
C VAL A 84 -10.00 1.52 3.13
N THR A 85 -10.11 2.82 2.88
CA THR A 85 -11.05 3.31 1.89
C THR A 85 -10.39 3.37 0.52
N GLU A 86 -11.19 3.52 -0.52
CA GLU A 86 -10.68 3.73 -1.87
C GLU A 86 -9.81 5.00 -1.92
N LYS A 87 -10.22 6.04 -1.21
CA LYS A 87 -9.45 7.28 -1.13
C LYS A 87 -8.14 7.12 -0.38
N ASP A 88 -8.11 6.27 0.63
CA ASP A 88 -6.85 5.93 1.31
C ASP A 88 -5.86 5.30 0.32
N ALA A 89 -6.36 4.37 -0.51
CA ALA A 89 -5.51 3.71 -1.49
C ALA A 89 -4.99 4.71 -2.52
N GLU A 90 -5.84 5.60 -3.01
CA GLU A 90 -5.44 6.66 -3.95
C GLU A 90 -4.38 7.57 -3.33
N TRP A 91 -4.59 7.96 -2.07
CA TRP A 91 -3.66 8.83 -1.34
C TRP A 91 -2.27 8.19 -1.26
N MET A 92 -2.23 6.92 -0.89
CA MET A 92 -0.96 6.20 -0.75
C MET A 92 -0.26 6.03 -2.10
N LEU A 93 -1.00 5.63 -3.14
CA LEU A 93 -0.43 5.45 -4.47
C LEU A 93 0.16 6.75 -5.01
N LEU A 94 -0.56 7.86 -4.85
CA LEU A 94 -0.08 9.16 -5.28
C LEU A 94 1.12 9.60 -4.45
N GLY A 95 1.08 9.37 -3.15
CA GLY A 95 2.18 9.71 -2.26
C GLY A 95 3.48 8.99 -2.61
N ILE A 96 3.39 7.69 -2.89
CA ILE A 96 4.55 6.90 -3.29
C ILE A 96 5.08 7.39 -4.64
N PHE A 97 4.19 7.64 -5.60
CA PHE A 97 4.57 8.14 -6.91
C PHE A 97 5.32 9.48 -6.79
N ASN A 98 4.77 10.42 -6.02
CA ASN A 98 5.41 11.72 -5.81
C ASN A 98 6.75 11.59 -5.11
N TYR A 99 6.84 10.72 -4.12
CA TYR A 99 8.10 10.46 -3.41
C TYR A 99 9.17 9.97 -4.38
N GLN A 100 8.82 8.97 -5.21
CA GLN A 100 9.77 8.39 -6.17
C GLN A 100 10.18 9.40 -7.25
N LEU A 101 9.24 10.21 -7.72
CA LEU A 101 9.51 11.23 -8.71
C LEU A 101 10.48 12.28 -8.18
N LYS A 102 10.22 12.81 -6.99
CA LYS A 102 11.07 13.82 -6.37
C LYS A 102 12.47 13.28 -6.09
N LYS A 103 12.55 12.03 -5.67
CA LYS A 103 13.84 11.40 -5.41
C LYS A 103 14.68 11.31 -6.68
N ARG A 104 14.07 10.96 -7.81
CA ARG A 104 14.76 10.93 -9.12
C ARG A 104 15.23 12.32 -9.55
N MET A 105 14.51 13.34 -9.16
CA MET A 105 14.85 14.73 -9.48
C MET A 105 15.87 15.32 -8.51
N GLY A 106 16.37 14.52 -7.59
CA GLY A 106 17.39 14.96 -6.64
C GLY A 106 16.87 15.68 -5.41
N ASP A 107 15.56 15.75 -5.24
CA ASP A 107 14.96 16.34 -4.04
C ASP A 107 15.09 15.36 -2.89
N ARG A 108 15.77 15.79 -1.83
CA ARG A 108 16.04 14.94 -0.66
C ARG A 108 15.27 15.37 0.58
N ASP A 109 14.37 16.32 0.43
CA ASP A 109 13.61 16.86 1.55
C ASP A 109 12.45 15.95 1.96
N MET A 110 12.08 14.99 1.12
CA MET A 110 11.01 14.05 1.45
C MET A 110 11.57 12.80 2.09
N SER A 111 11.00 12.45 3.24
CA SER A 111 11.32 11.23 3.96
C SER A 111 10.20 10.21 3.75
N LEU A 112 10.59 8.96 3.49
CA LEU A 112 9.62 7.88 3.34
C LEU A 112 8.87 7.65 4.66
N LYS A 113 9.57 7.78 5.78
CA LYS A 113 8.95 7.68 7.10
C LYS A 113 7.85 8.73 7.27
N ASP A 114 8.11 9.96 6.85
CA ASP A 114 7.12 11.04 6.93
C ASP A 114 5.88 10.72 6.10
N LEU A 115 6.07 10.18 4.89
CA LEU A 115 4.95 9.79 4.05
C LEU A 115 4.06 8.76 4.76
N PHE A 116 4.66 7.72 5.31
CA PHE A 116 3.90 6.66 5.97
C PHE A 116 3.26 7.13 7.28
N LEU A 117 3.94 7.98 8.04
CA LEU A 117 3.37 8.54 9.27
C LEU A 117 2.19 9.46 8.95
N LYS A 118 2.32 10.29 7.91
CA LYS A 118 1.21 11.14 7.46
C LYS A 118 -0.01 10.29 7.08
N TYR A 119 0.22 9.21 6.33
CA TYR A 119 -0.85 8.31 5.97
C TYR A 119 -1.58 7.79 7.21
N CYS A 120 -0.84 7.29 8.19
CA CYS A 120 -1.42 6.73 9.40
C CYS A 120 -2.18 7.76 10.23
N MET A 121 -1.69 9.00 10.26
CA MET A 121 -2.25 10.04 11.15
C MET A 121 -3.35 10.85 10.48
N GLU A 122 -3.22 11.13 9.19
CA GLU A 122 -4.17 12.00 8.48
C GLU A 122 -5.32 11.24 7.83
N ARG A 123 -5.15 9.95 7.57
CA ARG A 123 -6.15 9.12 6.90
C ARG A 123 -6.90 8.20 7.86
N ARG A 124 -7.00 8.56 9.09
CA ARG A 124 -7.75 7.80 10.09
C ARG A 124 -9.25 7.76 9.80
#